data_2f18e92bf292eaae0035fea8cd48c1e7
#
_entry.id   2f18e92bf292eaae0035fea8cd48c1e7
#
_cell.length_a   1.000
_cell.length_b   1.000
_cell.length_c   1.000
_cell.angle_alpha   90.00
_cell.angle_beta   90.00
_cell.angle_gamma   90.00
#
_symmetry.space_group_name_H-M   'P 1'
#
loop_
_entity.id
_entity.type
_entity.pdbx_description
1 polymer ?
#
loop_
_entity_poly.entity_id
_entity_poly.type
_entity_poly.pdbx_seq_one_letter_code
_entity_poly.pdbx_strand_id
1 'polypeptide(L)'
;MDNKFFDVVDSDGHHVDNVSSSDEGETENSTSVSGDNAGDQDASRMKPENQGTGDVAAPVRTAGGKKRRPKKSENEEQPTLLGEIIDWVKIIAVAAVLAFCLNNFIIANSTIPTGSMQDTIMAGARVFGSRLKYTFGEVERGDIAIFVYGYKCKGCGQSYRETDEGVCPYCGREDKKNSVVYYVKRVIGMPGDHIEIRQTGTADASEFHNIKVGKNADGSSVQVPIGTVYVNGEAITETYLPEPMIVDGQQFPEVDVTVPEGSYYMLGDNRNNSLDARYWGEYNMVARDKMVAKVYFKYWPLTDMGSVN
;
A
#
# COMPACT_ATOMS: atom_id res chain seq x y z
N MET A 1 -10.02 11.31 -34.39
CA MET A 1 -9.65 12.41 -33.48
C MET A 1 -8.46 11.93 -32.70
N ASP A 2 -7.31 12.50 -32.98
CA ASP A 2 -6.03 12.00 -32.49
C ASP A 2 -5.91 12.24 -30.98
N ASN A 3 -5.97 11.16 -30.21
CA ASN A 3 -5.61 11.18 -28.79
C ASN A 3 -4.10 11.41 -28.68
N LYS A 4 -3.70 12.67 -28.57
CA LYS A 4 -2.34 13.00 -28.14
C LYS A 4 -2.20 12.59 -26.69
N PHE A 5 -1.58 11.45 -26.45
CA PHE A 5 -1.01 11.11 -25.16
C PHE A 5 -0.01 12.20 -24.81
N PHE A 6 -0.22 12.84 -23.67
CA PHE A 6 0.71 13.82 -23.15
C PHE A 6 1.99 13.10 -22.70
N ASP A 7 3.10 13.52 -23.28
CA ASP A 7 4.44 13.12 -22.85
C ASP A 7 4.74 13.80 -21.51
N VAL A 8 4.36 13.16 -20.41
CA VAL A 8 4.78 13.60 -19.08
C VAL A 8 6.18 13.05 -18.83
N VAL A 9 7.14 13.96 -18.78
CA VAL A 9 8.54 13.64 -18.47
C VAL A 9 8.71 13.76 -16.96
N ASP A 10 9.29 12.75 -16.31
CA ASP A 10 9.66 12.81 -14.90
C ASP A 10 10.77 13.84 -14.63
N SER A 11 11.10 14.08 -13.36
CA SER A 11 12.14 15.03 -12.95
C SER A 11 13.51 14.76 -13.57
N ASP A 12 13.74 13.57 -14.14
CA ASP A 12 14.99 13.14 -14.76
C ASP A 12 14.95 13.18 -16.29
N GLY A 13 13.83 13.64 -16.89
CA GLY A 13 13.67 13.83 -18.33
C GLY A 13 13.32 12.54 -19.08
N HIS A 14 12.88 11.49 -18.39
CA HIS A 14 12.42 10.27 -19.02
C HIS A 14 10.92 10.34 -19.31
N HIS A 15 10.51 9.93 -20.52
CA HIS A 15 9.14 9.65 -20.85
C HIS A 15 8.60 8.59 -19.90
N VAL A 16 7.52 8.88 -19.18
CA VAL A 16 6.81 7.90 -18.38
C VAL A 16 5.91 7.09 -19.31
N ASP A 17 6.54 6.30 -20.17
CA ASP A 17 5.84 5.25 -20.84
C ASP A 17 5.39 4.22 -19.79
N ASN A 18 4.19 3.73 -19.95
CA ASN A 18 3.62 2.62 -19.20
C ASN A 18 4.50 1.36 -19.36
N VAL A 19 5.62 1.28 -18.65
CA VAL A 19 6.55 0.17 -18.74
C VAL A 19 6.03 -0.96 -17.89
N SER A 20 5.51 -1.96 -18.59
CA SER A 20 5.39 -3.33 -18.13
C SER A 20 6.74 -3.85 -17.67
N SER A 21 6.83 -4.27 -16.43
CA SER A 21 7.93 -5.10 -15.96
C SER A 21 7.85 -6.48 -16.60
N SER A 22 8.82 -6.81 -17.41
CA SER A 22 9.37 -8.14 -17.63
C SER A 22 10.81 -7.92 -18.02
N ASP A 23 11.75 -8.39 -17.19
CA ASP A 23 12.60 -9.47 -17.60
C ASP A 23 13.52 -9.91 -16.47
N GLU A 24 13.60 -11.20 -16.45
CA GLU A 24 14.58 -12.00 -15.76
C GLU A 24 15.95 -11.85 -16.45
N GLY A 25 17.00 -12.16 -15.70
CA GLY A 25 18.16 -12.69 -16.37
C GLY A 25 19.49 -12.11 -15.94
N GLU A 26 20.15 -12.97 -15.19
CA GLU A 26 21.52 -13.43 -15.29
C GLU A 26 22.66 -12.55 -14.79
N THR A 27 23.18 -13.05 -13.69
CA THR A 27 24.52 -13.64 -13.46
C THR A 27 25.75 -12.83 -13.91
N GLU A 28 26.62 -12.59 -13.00
CA GLU A 28 27.96 -13.10 -12.77
C GLU A 28 28.72 -12.15 -11.86
N ASN A 29 29.20 -12.59 -10.76
CA ASN A 29 30.38 -13.36 -10.43
C ASN A 29 31.63 -12.52 -10.08
N SER A 30 32.24 -12.97 -9.00
CA SER A 30 33.63 -12.81 -8.54
C SER A 30 33.88 -11.59 -7.63
N THR A 31 34.60 -11.68 -6.56
CA THR A 31 35.58 -12.58 -6.04
C THR A 31 35.89 -12.14 -4.60
N SER A 32 35.95 -13.11 -3.74
CA SER A 32 36.89 -13.32 -2.64
C SER A 32 37.78 -12.17 -2.17
N VAL A 33 37.91 -11.99 -0.87
CA VAL A 33 39.17 -12.14 -0.11
C VAL A 33 38.86 -12.31 1.37
N SER A 34 39.37 -13.38 1.88
CA SER A 34 39.68 -13.85 3.20
C SER A 34 40.34 -12.85 4.14
N GLY A 35 40.16 -13.06 5.43
CA GLY A 35 40.95 -12.45 6.47
C GLY A 35 40.61 -12.99 7.86
N ASP A 36 41.36 -13.98 8.27
CA ASP A 36 41.38 -14.64 9.57
C ASP A 36 41.69 -13.70 10.74
N ASN A 37 41.23 -14.08 11.94
CA ASN A 37 41.99 -14.39 13.19
C ASN A 37 41.07 -14.20 14.39
N ALA A 38 40.75 -15.19 15.16
CA ALA A 38 41.49 -15.95 16.16
C ALA A 38 41.80 -15.19 17.46
N GLY A 39 41.45 -15.81 18.56
CA GLY A 39 41.89 -15.54 19.93
C GLY A 39 40.70 -15.54 20.91
N ASP A 40 40.36 -16.52 21.56
CA ASP A 40 40.94 -17.49 22.52
C ASP A 40 40.97 -16.96 23.97
N GLN A 41 40.57 -17.87 24.88
CA GLN A 41 40.82 -17.95 26.32
C GLN A 41 39.92 -17.11 27.26
N ASP A 42 39.56 -17.57 28.39
CA ASP A 42 39.61 -18.81 29.17
C ASP A 42 39.03 -18.50 30.55
N ALA A 43 38.51 -19.53 31.15
CA ALA A 43 38.64 -19.97 32.53
C ALA A 43 37.89 -19.27 33.69
N SER A 44 37.33 -20.16 34.38
CA SER A 44 37.38 -20.53 35.81
C SER A 44 36.28 -19.96 36.73
N ARG A 45 35.42 -20.88 37.20
CA ARG A 45 35.51 -21.66 38.41
C ARG A 45 35.38 -20.86 39.71
N MET A 46 34.35 -21.10 40.46
CA MET A 46 34.41 -21.55 41.86
C MET A 46 33.02 -21.70 42.49
N LYS A 47 32.79 -22.93 42.98
CA LYS A 47 31.94 -23.18 44.17
C LYS A 47 32.76 -22.90 45.43
N PRO A 48 32.13 -22.68 46.55
CA PRO A 48 32.28 -23.68 47.61
C PRO A 48 30.97 -24.04 48.36
N GLU A 49 30.99 -25.28 48.82
CA GLU A 49 30.24 -25.85 49.93
C GLU A 49 30.45 -25.08 51.23
N ASN A 50 29.49 -25.13 52.10
CA ASN A 50 29.78 -25.53 53.51
C ASN A 50 28.55 -26.02 54.25
N GLN A 51 28.84 -26.98 55.12
CA GLN A 51 28.07 -27.83 56.03
C GLN A 51 27.67 -27.08 57.31
N GLY A 52 26.79 -27.71 58.05
CA GLY A 52 26.66 -27.50 59.51
C GLY A 52 25.26 -27.87 60.05
N THR A 53 25.03 -29.09 60.34
CA THR A 53 24.79 -29.80 61.63
C THR A 53 23.91 -29.10 62.67
N GLY A 54 22.98 -29.84 63.22
CA GLY A 54 22.33 -29.53 64.49
C GLY A 54 21.04 -30.35 64.80
N ASP A 55 21.21 -31.39 65.52
CA ASP A 55 20.24 -32.30 66.05
C ASP A 55 19.16 -31.66 66.95
N VAL A 56 18.06 -32.40 67.18
CA VAL A 56 17.52 -32.93 68.45
C VAL A 56 15.99 -32.88 68.52
N ALA A 57 15.44 -34.07 68.73
CA ALA A 57 14.28 -34.51 69.53
C ALA A 57 12.84 -34.36 69.04
N ALA A 58 12.27 -35.52 68.87
CA ALA A 58 10.81 -35.76 68.95
C ALA A 58 10.29 -35.65 70.42
N PRO A 59 8.96 -35.49 70.62
CA PRO A 59 8.14 -36.71 70.76
C PRO A 59 6.61 -36.64 70.35
N VAL A 60 6.16 -37.76 69.89
CA VAL A 60 4.95 -38.53 70.33
C VAL A 60 3.53 -37.96 70.11
N ARG A 61 2.82 -38.69 69.20
CA ARG A 61 1.41 -39.16 69.20
C ARG A 61 0.27 -38.13 69.25
N THR A 62 -0.61 -38.17 68.20
CA THR A 62 -1.98 -38.74 68.37
C THR A 62 -2.60 -39.05 67.00
N ALA A 63 -3.35 -40.16 66.99
CA ALA A 63 -4.07 -40.74 65.88
C ALA A 63 -5.25 -39.84 65.41
N GLY A 64 -5.36 -39.61 64.09
CA GLY A 64 -6.57 -39.07 63.49
C GLY A 64 -6.68 -39.62 62.09
N GLY A 65 -7.51 -40.63 61.90
CA GLY A 65 -7.76 -41.28 60.65
C GLY A 65 -8.37 -40.30 59.62
N LYS A 66 -7.63 -39.90 58.62
CA LYS A 66 -8.16 -39.26 57.41
C LYS A 66 -8.18 -40.29 56.29
N LYS A 67 -9.42 -40.62 55.86
CA LYS A 67 -9.71 -41.40 54.66
C LYS A 67 -8.86 -40.91 53.50
N ARG A 68 -7.97 -41.73 52.99
CA ARG A 68 -7.24 -41.54 51.75
C ARG A 68 -8.26 -41.56 50.61
N ARG A 69 -8.46 -40.41 49.96
CA ARG A 69 -9.06 -40.37 48.64
C ARG A 69 -8.11 -41.11 47.69
N PRO A 70 -8.63 -41.93 46.77
CA PRO A 70 -7.78 -42.55 45.76
C PRO A 70 -7.16 -41.45 44.92
N LYS A 71 -5.84 -41.40 44.86
CA LYS A 71 -5.12 -40.66 43.84
C LYS A 71 -5.51 -41.26 42.48
N LYS A 72 -6.25 -40.50 41.69
CA LYS A 72 -6.41 -40.74 40.26
C LYS A 72 -5.00 -40.74 39.69
N SER A 73 -4.50 -41.89 39.28
CA SER A 73 -3.27 -41.97 38.50
C SER A 73 -3.58 -41.29 37.17
N GLU A 74 -3.16 -40.06 37.00
CA GLU A 74 -2.99 -39.49 35.69
C GLU A 74 -1.85 -40.28 35.06
N ASN A 75 -2.23 -41.24 34.23
CA ASN A 75 -1.32 -41.81 33.27
C ASN A 75 -0.99 -40.67 32.31
N GLU A 76 0.06 -39.93 32.56
CA GLU A 76 0.71 -39.09 31.53
C GLU A 76 1.33 -40.05 30.52
N GLU A 77 0.53 -40.43 29.52
CA GLU A 77 1.07 -41.09 28.33
C GLU A 77 2.14 -40.15 27.77
N GLN A 78 3.38 -40.58 27.86
CA GLN A 78 4.51 -39.85 27.26
C GLN A 78 4.19 -39.66 25.78
N PRO A 79 4.18 -38.40 25.26
CA PRO A 79 3.85 -38.17 23.88
C PRO A 79 4.84 -38.92 22.99
N THR A 80 4.33 -39.75 22.11
CA THR A 80 5.16 -40.42 21.14
C THR A 80 5.69 -39.36 20.16
N LEU A 81 6.95 -39.50 19.72
CA LEU A 81 7.56 -38.57 18.73
C LEU A 81 6.63 -38.33 17.50
N LEU A 82 5.89 -39.34 17.09
CA LEU A 82 4.92 -39.26 16.02
C LEU A 82 3.72 -38.37 16.40
N GLY A 83 3.26 -38.43 17.65
CA GLY A 83 2.18 -37.58 18.15
C GLY A 83 2.58 -36.11 18.18
N GLU A 84 3.79 -35.80 18.64
CA GLU A 84 4.34 -34.45 18.63
C GLU A 84 4.46 -33.88 17.20
N ILE A 85 4.95 -34.68 16.26
CA ILE A 85 5.05 -34.29 14.84
C ILE A 85 3.66 -33.97 14.28
N ILE A 86 2.66 -34.79 14.57
CA ILE A 86 1.28 -34.57 14.10
C ILE A 86 0.72 -33.26 14.67
N ASP A 87 0.98 -32.94 15.93
CA ASP A 87 0.49 -31.73 16.55
C ASP A 87 1.19 -30.47 15.98
N TRP A 88 2.49 -30.54 15.73
CA TRP A 88 3.20 -29.47 14.98
C TRP A 88 2.64 -29.26 13.57
N VAL A 89 2.36 -30.36 12.85
CA VAL A 89 1.75 -30.27 11.50
C VAL A 89 0.37 -29.61 11.56
N LYS A 90 -0.47 -29.93 12.55
CA LYS A 90 -1.76 -29.28 12.74
C LYS A 90 -1.61 -27.78 12.99
N ILE A 91 -0.69 -27.37 13.88
CA ILE A 91 -0.43 -25.97 14.20
C ILE A 91 0.01 -25.22 12.94
N ILE A 92 0.95 -25.76 12.18
CA ILE A 92 1.43 -25.18 10.93
C ILE A 92 0.30 -25.08 9.90
N ALA A 93 -0.52 -26.12 9.76
CA ALA A 93 -1.66 -26.11 8.84
C ALA A 93 -2.68 -25.01 9.20
N VAL A 94 -3.05 -24.90 10.48
CA VAL A 94 -3.95 -23.85 10.95
C VAL A 94 -3.34 -22.46 10.71
N ALA A 95 -2.07 -22.27 11.05
CA ALA A 95 -1.37 -21.01 10.80
C ALA A 95 -1.31 -20.65 9.33
N ALA A 96 -1.07 -21.62 8.44
CA ALA A 96 -1.06 -21.41 6.99
C ALA A 96 -2.45 -21.01 6.45
N VAL A 97 -3.52 -21.66 6.93
CA VAL A 97 -4.90 -21.30 6.57
C VAL A 97 -5.23 -19.89 7.06
N LEU A 98 -4.89 -19.54 8.30
CA LEU A 98 -5.11 -18.21 8.84
C LEU A 98 -4.33 -17.15 8.05
N ALA A 99 -3.05 -17.39 7.75
CA ALA A 99 -2.22 -16.50 6.95
C ALA A 99 -2.79 -16.31 5.53
N PHE A 100 -3.26 -17.39 4.91
CA PHE A 100 -3.92 -17.35 3.62
C PHE A 100 -5.20 -16.49 3.67
N CYS A 101 -6.06 -16.69 4.67
CA CYS A 101 -7.28 -15.91 4.86
C CYS A 101 -6.97 -14.41 5.09
N LEU A 102 -6.03 -14.11 5.96
CA LEU A 102 -5.60 -12.73 6.22
C LEU A 102 -5.12 -12.04 4.94
N ASN A 103 -4.24 -12.70 4.20
CA ASN A 103 -3.63 -12.10 3.02
C ASN A 103 -4.62 -11.93 1.85
N ASN A 104 -5.59 -12.85 1.68
CA ASN A 104 -6.50 -12.78 0.54
C ASN A 104 -7.77 -11.97 0.81
N PHE A 105 -8.28 -11.97 2.05
CA PHE A 105 -9.58 -11.38 2.36
C PHE A 105 -9.49 -10.10 3.21
N ILE A 106 -8.44 -9.93 3.98
CA ILE A 106 -8.33 -8.82 4.95
C ILE A 106 -7.35 -7.77 4.49
N ILE A 107 -6.13 -8.17 4.10
CA ILE A 107 -5.03 -7.27 3.79
C ILE A 107 -4.87 -7.12 2.27
N ALA A 108 -4.80 -5.88 1.82
CA ALA A 108 -4.30 -5.56 0.49
C ALA A 108 -2.84 -5.10 0.62
N ASN A 109 -1.93 -5.90 0.08
CA ASN A 109 -0.52 -5.53 -0.04
C ASN A 109 -0.28 -5.05 -1.47
N SER A 110 0.26 -3.84 -1.63
CA SER A 110 0.51 -3.26 -2.95
C SER A 110 1.84 -2.53 -2.99
N THR A 111 2.51 -2.62 -4.14
CA THR A 111 3.66 -1.79 -4.49
C THR A 111 3.18 -0.65 -5.37
N ILE A 112 3.62 0.57 -5.09
CA ILE A 112 3.22 1.78 -5.80
C ILE A 112 4.28 2.10 -6.86
N PRO A 113 4.02 1.84 -8.15
CA PRO A 113 5.04 1.99 -9.18
C PRO A 113 5.26 3.43 -9.65
N THR A 114 4.32 4.35 -9.39
CA THR A 114 4.29 5.69 -9.96
C THR A 114 4.31 6.78 -8.89
N GLY A 115 4.75 7.99 -9.27
CA GLY A 115 4.81 9.16 -8.40
C GLY A 115 3.49 9.95 -8.26
N SER A 116 2.35 9.41 -8.70
CA SER A 116 1.07 10.15 -8.66
C SER A 116 0.55 10.48 -7.25
N MET A 117 1.09 9.82 -6.23
CA MET A 117 0.83 10.07 -4.81
C MET A 117 2.09 10.57 -4.08
N GLN A 118 3.08 11.08 -4.83
CA GLN A 118 4.36 11.52 -4.30
C GLN A 118 4.18 12.50 -3.14
N ASP A 119 5.12 12.47 -2.20
CA ASP A 119 5.17 13.07 -0.87
C ASP A 119 4.21 12.41 0.14
N THR A 120 3.05 11.95 -0.25
CA THR A 120 2.23 11.07 0.60
C THR A 120 2.71 9.62 0.51
N ILE A 121 2.90 9.11 -0.71
CA ILE A 121 3.42 7.75 -0.98
C ILE A 121 4.39 7.84 -2.16
N MET A 122 5.66 7.62 -1.88
CA MET A 122 6.72 7.66 -2.90
C MET A 122 6.63 6.50 -3.88
N ALA A 123 7.10 6.72 -5.11
CA ALA A 123 7.25 5.64 -6.07
C ALA A 123 8.18 4.53 -5.50
N GLY A 124 7.85 3.27 -5.73
CA GLY A 124 8.55 2.12 -5.15
C GLY A 124 8.14 1.77 -3.72
N ALA A 125 7.33 2.58 -3.06
CA ALA A 125 6.81 2.28 -1.73
C ALA A 125 5.91 1.04 -1.74
N ARG A 126 5.91 0.33 -0.60
CA ARG A 126 4.97 -0.77 -0.35
C ARG A 126 4.03 -0.39 0.77
N VAL A 127 2.75 -0.65 0.54
CA VAL A 127 1.67 -0.23 1.43
C VAL A 127 0.79 -1.39 1.85
N PHE A 128 0.24 -1.27 3.05
CA PHE A 128 -0.86 -2.10 3.51
C PHE A 128 -2.18 -1.34 3.47
N GLY A 129 -3.20 -1.97 2.90
CA GLY A 129 -4.57 -1.52 2.94
C GLY A 129 -5.49 -2.56 3.59
N SER A 130 -6.65 -2.13 4.04
CA SER A 130 -7.72 -3.00 4.52
C SER A 130 -8.81 -3.16 3.46
N ARG A 131 -9.04 -4.41 3.04
CA ARG A 131 -10.19 -4.77 2.19
C ARG A 131 -11.50 -4.72 2.97
N LEU A 132 -11.45 -5.05 4.27
CA LEU A 132 -12.63 -5.07 5.14
C LEU A 132 -13.31 -3.70 5.24
N LYS A 133 -12.52 -2.60 5.18
CA LYS A 133 -13.07 -1.23 5.23
C LYS A 133 -14.11 -1.02 4.12
N TYR A 134 -13.84 -1.52 2.92
CA TYR A 134 -14.76 -1.34 1.79
C TYR A 134 -15.71 -2.53 1.56
N THR A 135 -15.46 -3.67 2.21
CA THR A 135 -16.39 -4.81 2.17
C THR A 135 -17.57 -4.59 3.10
N PHE A 136 -17.33 -4.05 4.30
CA PHE A 136 -18.34 -3.91 5.37
C PHE A 136 -18.59 -2.47 5.81
N GLY A 137 -17.77 -1.53 5.38
CA GLY A 137 -17.87 -0.12 5.74
C GLY A 137 -18.02 0.78 4.53
N GLU A 138 -18.07 2.06 4.80
CA GLU A 138 -18.25 3.10 3.79
C GLU A 138 -16.90 3.68 3.35
N VAL A 139 -16.87 4.19 2.13
CA VAL A 139 -15.80 5.03 1.61
C VAL A 139 -15.98 6.42 2.21
N GLU A 140 -14.88 7.04 2.61
CA GLU A 140 -14.88 8.38 3.19
C GLU A 140 -14.08 9.34 2.31
N ARG A 141 -14.48 10.61 2.27
CA ARG A 141 -13.67 11.64 1.60
C ARG A 141 -12.31 11.75 2.29
N GLY A 142 -11.25 11.84 1.50
CA GLY A 142 -9.87 11.84 1.97
C GLY A 142 -9.24 10.45 2.06
N ASP A 143 -10.01 9.35 1.95
CA ASP A 143 -9.45 8.00 1.90
C ASP A 143 -8.44 7.86 0.75
N ILE A 144 -7.26 7.34 1.05
CA ILE A 144 -6.36 6.86 0.00
C ILE A 144 -6.76 5.43 -0.33
N ALA A 145 -7.25 5.21 -1.54
CA ALA A 145 -7.88 3.97 -1.93
C ALA A 145 -7.14 3.25 -3.06
N ILE A 146 -7.00 1.94 -2.90
CA ILE A 146 -6.68 1.03 -4.01
C ILE A 146 -7.98 0.68 -4.69
N PHE A 147 -8.04 0.81 -6.00
CA PHE A 147 -9.22 0.46 -6.79
C PHE A 147 -8.85 -0.14 -8.14
N VAL A 148 -9.79 -0.84 -8.76
CA VAL A 148 -9.63 -1.36 -10.13
C VAL A 148 -9.81 -0.21 -11.09
N TYR A 149 -8.72 0.16 -11.77
CA TYR A 149 -8.76 1.15 -12.85
C TYR A 149 -9.31 0.56 -14.14
N GLY A 150 -8.85 -0.65 -14.48
CA GLY A 150 -9.21 -1.31 -15.72
C GLY A 150 -8.42 -2.61 -15.90
N TYR A 151 -8.09 -2.92 -17.14
CA TYR A 151 -7.46 -4.18 -17.53
C TYR A 151 -6.30 -3.94 -18.50
N LYS A 152 -5.29 -4.78 -18.43
CA LYS A 152 -4.20 -4.85 -19.42
C LYS A 152 -4.45 -6.04 -20.33
N CYS A 153 -4.63 -5.78 -21.62
CA CYS A 153 -4.85 -6.82 -22.61
C CYS A 153 -3.60 -7.67 -22.82
N LYS A 154 -3.69 -8.97 -22.63
CA LYS A 154 -2.58 -9.91 -22.88
C LYS A 154 -2.27 -10.09 -24.36
N GLY A 155 -3.19 -9.71 -25.23
CA GLY A 155 -3.01 -9.81 -26.69
C GLY A 155 -2.18 -8.70 -27.28
N CYS A 156 -2.53 -7.44 -27.00
CA CYS A 156 -1.88 -6.26 -27.55
C CYS A 156 -1.05 -5.47 -26.51
N GLY A 157 -1.10 -5.84 -25.22
CA GLY A 157 -0.36 -5.15 -24.16
C GLY A 157 -0.95 -3.82 -23.70
N GLN A 158 -2.00 -3.30 -24.34
CA GLN A 158 -2.62 -2.03 -24.03
C GLN A 158 -3.47 -2.12 -22.75
N SER A 159 -3.44 -1.07 -21.94
CA SER A 159 -4.34 -0.91 -20.80
C SER A 159 -5.61 -0.18 -21.23
N TYR A 160 -6.76 -0.61 -20.72
CA TYR A 160 -8.05 0.00 -21.02
C TYR A 160 -8.98 -0.10 -19.82
N ARG A 161 -9.94 0.80 -19.78
CA ARG A 161 -11.03 0.72 -18.78
C ARG A 161 -12.04 -0.34 -19.21
N GLU A 162 -12.83 -0.82 -18.24
CA GLU A 162 -13.87 -1.81 -18.53
C GLU A 162 -14.80 -1.28 -19.62
N THR A 163 -15.07 -2.14 -20.61
CA THR A 163 -16.07 -1.90 -21.65
C THR A 163 -17.26 -2.81 -21.41
N ASP A 164 -18.46 -2.39 -21.78
CA ASP A 164 -19.69 -3.15 -21.60
C ASP A 164 -19.64 -4.51 -22.34
N GLU A 165 -18.83 -4.61 -23.37
CA GLU A 165 -18.70 -5.81 -24.20
C GLU A 165 -17.66 -6.80 -23.68
N GLY A 166 -16.86 -6.42 -22.68
CA GLY A 166 -15.79 -7.28 -22.13
C GLY A 166 -14.67 -7.62 -23.09
N VAL A 167 -14.53 -6.83 -24.18
CA VAL A 167 -13.50 -6.99 -25.21
C VAL A 167 -12.48 -5.86 -25.16
N CYS A 168 -11.25 -6.15 -25.56
CA CYS A 168 -10.24 -5.12 -25.68
C CYS A 168 -10.58 -4.13 -26.82
N PRO A 169 -10.73 -2.82 -26.56
CA PRO A 169 -11.12 -1.86 -27.59
C PRO A 169 -10.03 -1.64 -28.65
N TYR A 170 -8.79 -2.06 -28.38
CA TYR A 170 -7.66 -1.86 -29.28
C TYR A 170 -7.47 -3.01 -30.26
N CYS A 171 -7.79 -4.25 -29.90
CA CYS A 171 -7.55 -5.42 -30.75
C CYS A 171 -8.75 -6.38 -30.89
N GLY A 172 -9.89 -6.03 -30.30
CA GLY A 172 -11.13 -6.81 -30.39
C GLY A 172 -11.07 -8.19 -29.71
N ARG A 173 -10.03 -8.49 -28.92
CA ARG A 173 -9.90 -9.79 -28.27
C ARG A 173 -10.79 -9.85 -27.04
N GLU A 174 -11.65 -10.86 -26.98
CA GLU A 174 -12.30 -11.28 -25.74
C GLU A 174 -11.22 -11.92 -24.86
N ASP A 175 -10.91 -11.29 -23.73
CA ASP A 175 -9.87 -11.83 -22.87
C ASP A 175 -10.32 -11.83 -21.40
N LYS A 176 -10.98 -12.92 -21.02
CA LYS A 176 -11.33 -13.23 -19.61
C LYS A 176 -10.11 -13.42 -18.72
N LYS A 177 -8.89 -13.36 -19.29
CA LYS A 177 -7.61 -13.54 -18.59
C LYS A 177 -6.77 -12.26 -18.56
N ASN A 178 -7.34 -11.10 -18.87
CA ASN A 178 -6.65 -9.83 -18.77
C ASN A 178 -6.18 -9.57 -17.33
N SER A 179 -5.01 -8.98 -17.22
CA SER A 179 -4.48 -8.58 -15.91
C SER A 179 -5.23 -7.35 -15.41
N VAL A 180 -5.75 -7.40 -14.19
CA VAL A 180 -6.37 -6.25 -13.55
C VAL A 180 -5.32 -5.19 -13.27
N VAL A 181 -5.63 -3.95 -13.62
CA VAL A 181 -4.79 -2.77 -13.33
C VAL A 181 -5.38 -2.06 -12.12
N TYR A 182 -4.58 -1.94 -11.07
CA TYR A 182 -4.94 -1.22 -9.87
C TYR A 182 -4.30 0.15 -9.84
N TYR A 183 -5.07 1.16 -9.45
CA TYR A 183 -4.56 2.50 -9.14
C TYR A 183 -4.72 2.81 -7.66
N VAL A 184 -3.91 3.77 -7.20
CA VAL A 184 -4.01 4.33 -5.85
C VAL A 184 -4.19 5.84 -6.01
N LYS A 185 -5.29 6.36 -5.47
CA LYS A 185 -5.65 7.78 -5.50
C LYS A 185 -6.41 8.15 -4.22
N ARG A 186 -6.58 9.45 -4.00
CA ARG A 186 -7.38 9.99 -2.90
C ARG A 186 -8.81 10.22 -3.34
N VAL A 187 -9.77 9.85 -2.48
CA VAL A 187 -11.19 10.15 -2.67
C VAL A 187 -11.43 11.63 -2.41
N ILE A 188 -11.83 12.37 -3.43
CA ILE A 188 -12.15 13.79 -3.34
C ILE A 188 -13.65 14.02 -3.41
N GLY A 189 -14.34 13.42 -4.38
CA GLY A 189 -15.80 13.51 -4.53
C GLY A 189 -16.50 12.25 -4.06
N MET A 190 -17.55 12.45 -3.27
CA MET A 190 -18.49 11.43 -2.81
C MET A 190 -19.72 11.41 -3.70
N PRO A 191 -20.53 10.32 -3.69
CA PRO A 191 -21.79 10.29 -4.42
C PRO A 191 -22.65 11.54 -4.15
N GLY A 192 -23.14 12.18 -5.22
CA GLY A 192 -23.95 13.39 -5.16
C GLY A 192 -23.17 14.71 -5.05
N ASP A 193 -21.86 14.68 -4.84
CA ASP A 193 -21.07 15.92 -4.80
C ASP A 193 -20.94 16.58 -6.15
N HIS A 194 -20.95 17.90 -6.13
CA HIS A 194 -20.53 18.75 -7.24
C HIS A 194 -19.07 19.15 -7.06
N ILE A 195 -18.21 18.74 -7.99
CA ILE A 195 -16.77 18.98 -7.96
C ILE A 195 -16.42 20.03 -9.01
N GLU A 196 -15.78 21.11 -8.57
CA GLU A 196 -15.22 22.11 -9.43
C GLU A 196 -13.71 22.20 -9.19
N ILE A 197 -12.95 22.30 -10.27
CA ILE A 197 -11.54 22.66 -10.25
C ILE A 197 -11.39 23.85 -11.17
N ARG A 198 -11.01 25.00 -10.61
CA ARG A 198 -10.91 26.24 -11.37
C ARG A 198 -9.67 27.02 -10.99
N GLN A 199 -9.17 27.81 -11.94
CA GLN A 199 -8.07 28.71 -11.69
C GLN A 199 -8.45 29.75 -10.63
N THR A 200 -7.58 29.94 -9.64
CA THR A 200 -7.83 30.86 -8.52
C THR A 200 -6.73 31.90 -8.33
N GLY A 201 -5.59 31.75 -9.02
CA GLY A 201 -4.47 32.67 -8.87
C GLY A 201 -3.26 32.25 -9.70
N THR A 202 -2.10 32.74 -9.29
CA THR A 202 -0.80 32.35 -9.80
C THR A 202 0.17 32.08 -8.66
N ALA A 203 1.16 31.21 -8.88
CA ALA A 203 2.27 30.94 -8.00
C ALA A 203 3.60 31.15 -8.73
N ASP A 204 4.67 31.42 -7.98
CA ASP A 204 6.00 31.54 -8.55
C ASP A 204 6.53 30.16 -8.97
N ALA A 205 7.25 30.09 -10.11
CA ALA A 205 7.84 28.86 -10.60
C ALA A 205 8.76 28.16 -9.58
N SER A 206 9.29 28.88 -8.61
CA SER A 206 10.12 28.32 -7.54
C SER A 206 9.33 27.51 -6.49
N GLU A 207 8.00 27.60 -6.49
CA GLU A 207 7.12 26.82 -5.61
C GLU A 207 6.89 25.40 -6.12
N PHE A 208 7.34 25.10 -7.35
CA PHE A 208 7.18 23.81 -7.98
C PHE A 208 8.50 23.02 -7.95
N HIS A 209 8.45 21.78 -7.48
CA HIS A 209 9.61 20.90 -7.36
C HIS A 209 9.39 19.52 -7.97
N ASN A 210 8.14 19.10 -8.13
CA ASN A 210 7.80 17.85 -8.79
C ASN A 210 7.64 17.96 -10.30
N ILE A 211 7.59 19.18 -10.81
CA ILE A 211 7.59 19.47 -12.24
C ILE A 211 8.65 20.54 -12.56
N LYS A 212 9.16 20.53 -13.79
CA LYS A 212 10.07 21.57 -14.25
C LYS A 212 9.28 22.70 -14.89
N VAL A 213 9.27 23.86 -14.24
CA VAL A 213 8.74 25.08 -14.80
C VAL A 213 9.89 25.88 -15.41
N GLY A 214 9.73 26.34 -16.65
CA GLY A 214 10.73 27.16 -17.35
C GLY A 214 10.96 28.52 -16.66
N LYS A 215 11.97 29.25 -17.16
CA LYS A 215 12.18 30.66 -16.82
C LYS A 215 11.84 31.54 -18.01
N ASN A 216 11.52 32.80 -17.76
CA ASN A 216 11.37 33.78 -18.82
C ASN A 216 12.70 34.00 -19.57
N ALA A 217 12.64 34.55 -20.77
CA ALA A 217 13.82 34.80 -21.60
C ALA A 217 14.84 35.75 -20.94
N ASP A 218 14.41 36.61 -20.02
CA ASP A 218 15.24 37.52 -19.22
C ASP A 218 15.78 36.84 -17.94
N GLY A 219 15.48 35.55 -17.73
CA GLY A 219 15.90 34.80 -16.54
C GLY A 219 15.02 35.02 -15.29
N SER A 220 13.97 35.84 -15.40
CA SER A 220 13.01 36.05 -14.31
C SER A 220 12.14 34.81 -14.10
N SER A 221 11.56 34.70 -12.92
CA SER A 221 10.62 33.65 -12.59
C SER A 221 9.31 33.75 -13.38
N VAL A 222 8.79 32.62 -13.80
CA VAL A 222 7.49 32.53 -14.47
C VAL A 222 6.39 32.45 -13.41
N GLN A 223 5.31 33.17 -13.63
CA GLN A 223 4.08 33.03 -12.87
C GLN A 223 3.23 31.94 -13.50
N VAL A 224 2.94 30.91 -12.70
CA VAL A 224 2.21 29.70 -13.13
C VAL A 224 0.77 29.81 -12.65
N PRO A 225 -0.23 29.62 -13.53
CA PRO A 225 -1.64 29.61 -13.11
C PRO A 225 -1.91 28.43 -12.19
N ILE A 226 -2.49 28.73 -11.02
CA ILE A 226 -2.85 27.73 -10.03
C ILE A 226 -4.35 27.69 -9.78
N GLY A 227 -4.83 26.56 -9.31
CA GLY A 227 -6.24 26.34 -9.02
C GLY A 227 -6.52 25.67 -7.69
N THR A 228 -7.79 25.62 -7.38
CA THR A 228 -8.33 25.06 -6.14
C THR A 228 -9.48 24.12 -6.47
N VAL A 229 -9.60 23.05 -5.68
CA VAL A 229 -10.73 22.14 -5.72
C VAL A 229 -11.85 22.66 -4.82
N TYR A 230 -13.04 22.70 -5.36
CA TYR A 230 -14.26 23.01 -4.64
C TYR A 230 -15.16 21.78 -4.61
N VAL A 231 -15.83 21.57 -3.49
CA VAL A 231 -16.84 20.54 -3.31
C VAL A 231 -18.11 21.22 -2.84
N ASN A 232 -19.17 21.10 -3.63
CA ASN A 232 -20.45 21.74 -3.36
C ASN A 232 -20.34 23.27 -3.17
N GLY A 233 -19.42 23.89 -3.94
CA GLY A 233 -19.16 25.33 -3.91
C GLY A 233 -18.20 25.80 -2.81
N GLU A 234 -17.74 24.92 -1.92
CA GLU A 234 -16.78 25.23 -0.86
C GLU A 234 -15.37 24.74 -1.21
N ALA A 235 -14.37 25.60 -1.08
CA ALA A 235 -12.97 25.23 -1.29
C ALA A 235 -12.52 24.23 -0.22
N ILE A 236 -11.95 23.11 -0.63
CA ILE A 236 -11.41 22.14 0.33
C ILE A 236 -9.97 22.52 0.73
N THR A 237 -9.64 22.24 2.00
CA THR A 237 -8.28 22.44 2.50
C THR A 237 -7.46 21.17 2.25
N GLU A 238 -6.37 21.30 1.48
CA GLU A 238 -5.56 20.17 1.02
C GLU A 238 -4.11 20.32 1.49
N THR A 239 -3.87 20.02 2.77
CA THR A 239 -2.54 20.15 3.41
C THR A 239 -1.53 19.09 2.98
N TYR A 240 -1.97 18.10 2.24
CA TYR A 240 -1.16 16.97 1.74
C TYR A 240 -0.57 17.23 0.33
N LEU A 241 -0.94 18.33 -0.32
CA LEU A 241 -0.36 18.65 -1.62
C LEU A 241 1.11 19.04 -1.47
N PRO A 242 2.00 18.45 -2.27
CA PRO A 242 3.44 18.77 -2.23
C PRO A 242 3.74 20.18 -2.75
N GLU A 243 2.93 20.66 -3.68
CA GLU A 243 3.09 21.95 -4.37
C GLU A 243 1.73 22.46 -4.85
N PRO A 244 1.60 23.73 -5.24
CA PRO A 244 0.36 24.27 -5.79
C PRO A 244 -0.10 23.48 -7.02
N MET A 245 -1.41 23.23 -7.11
CA MET A 245 -2.00 22.56 -8.28
C MET A 245 -2.07 23.53 -9.46
N ILE A 246 -1.47 23.16 -10.60
CA ILE A 246 -1.59 23.92 -11.83
C ILE A 246 -2.99 23.73 -12.44
N VAL A 247 -3.59 24.82 -12.86
CA VAL A 247 -4.85 24.85 -13.63
C VAL A 247 -4.72 25.92 -14.70
N ASP A 248 -4.50 25.53 -15.95
CA ASP A 248 -4.25 26.44 -17.09
C ASP A 248 -5.35 26.35 -18.18
N GLY A 249 -6.35 25.48 -17.97
CA GLY A 249 -7.43 25.25 -18.93
C GLY A 249 -7.02 24.51 -20.21
N GLN A 250 -5.75 24.07 -20.30
CA GLN A 250 -5.20 23.38 -21.47
C GLN A 250 -4.63 22.00 -21.08
N GLN A 251 -3.41 21.96 -20.56
CA GLN A 251 -2.77 20.73 -20.09
C GLN A 251 -3.30 20.31 -18.72
N PHE A 252 -3.62 21.27 -17.88
CA PHE A 252 -4.19 21.08 -16.56
C PHE A 252 -5.62 21.63 -16.54
N PRO A 253 -6.64 20.75 -16.78
CA PRO A 253 -8.00 21.19 -17.08
C PRO A 253 -8.73 21.75 -15.85
N GLU A 254 -9.59 22.70 -16.11
CA GLU A 254 -10.71 23.00 -15.22
C GLU A 254 -11.72 21.84 -15.23
N VAL A 255 -12.43 21.68 -14.16
CA VAL A 255 -13.41 20.59 -13.95
C VAL A 255 -14.71 21.18 -13.41
N ASP A 256 -15.82 20.70 -13.92
CA ASP A 256 -17.15 20.98 -13.45
C ASP A 256 -17.99 19.72 -13.67
N VAL A 257 -18.13 18.88 -12.62
CA VAL A 257 -18.79 17.58 -12.70
C VAL A 257 -19.60 17.28 -11.45
N THR A 258 -20.68 16.54 -11.60
CA THR A 258 -21.42 15.97 -10.47
C THR A 258 -21.09 14.47 -10.37
N VAL A 259 -20.74 14.01 -9.18
CA VAL A 259 -20.43 12.62 -8.92
C VAL A 259 -21.71 11.79 -8.89
N PRO A 260 -21.88 10.81 -9.78
CA PRO A 260 -23.07 9.96 -9.77
C PRO A 260 -23.21 9.14 -8.50
N GLU A 261 -24.42 8.71 -8.18
CA GLU A 261 -24.67 7.77 -7.09
C GLU A 261 -23.85 6.49 -7.25
N GLY A 262 -23.29 6.03 -6.13
CA GLY A 262 -22.45 4.84 -6.11
C GLY A 262 -21.07 5.00 -6.77
N SER A 263 -20.65 6.23 -7.07
CA SER A 263 -19.35 6.53 -7.70
C SER A 263 -18.54 7.53 -6.88
N TYR A 264 -17.24 7.62 -7.17
CA TYR A 264 -16.29 8.47 -6.48
C TYR A 264 -15.39 9.20 -7.47
N TYR A 265 -15.07 10.47 -7.16
CA TYR A 265 -14.11 11.25 -7.91
C TYR A 265 -12.74 11.18 -7.23
N MET A 266 -11.73 10.73 -7.98
CA MET A 266 -10.44 10.34 -7.42
C MET A 266 -9.32 11.20 -7.98
N LEU A 267 -8.51 11.82 -7.12
CA LEU A 267 -7.33 12.60 -7.53
C LEU A 267 -6.04 12.03 -6.91
N GLY A 268 -4.92 12.21 -7.62
CA GLY A 268 -3.61 11.98 -7.06
C GLY A 268 -3.17 13.16 -6.20
N ASP A 269 -2.39 12.91 -5.14
CA ASP A 269 -1.86 13.97 -4.28
C ASP A 269 -0.80 14.80 -5.02
N ASN A 270 0.00 14.16 -5.88
CA ASN A 270 0.87 14.87 -6.83
C ASN A 270 0.06 15.36 -8.03
N ARG A 271 -0.71 16.42 -7.83
CA ARG A 271 -1.67 16.98 -8.80
C ARG A 271 -1.09 17.24 -10.17
N ASN A 272 0.15 17.71 -10.22
CA ASN A 272 0.81 18.12 -11.45
C ASN A 272 1.45 16.95 -12.20
N ASN A 273 1.53 15.76 -11.57
CA ASN A 273 2.06 14.53 -12.16
C ASN A 273 1.18 13.31 -11.84
N SER A 274 -0.10 13.44 -12.09
CA SER A 274 -1.07 12.38 -11.83
C SER A 274 -2.04 12.21 -12.99
N LEU A 275 -2.07 11.01 -13.57
CA LEU A 275 -3.15 10.57 -14.44
C LEU A 275 -4.32 10.12 -13.55
N ASP A 276 -5.29 11.00 -13.33
CA ASP A 276 -6.43 10.79 -12.45
C ASP A 276 -7.76 11.18 -13.10
N ALA A 277 -8.83 11.33 -12.32
CA ALA A 277 -10.17 11.57 -12.81
C ALA A 277 -10.29 12.76 -13.77
N ARG A 278 -9.42 13.75 -13.66
CA ARG A 278 -9.37 14.91 -14.58
C ARG A 278 -9.10 14.51 -16.04
N TYR A 279 -8.45 13.36 -16.27
CA TYR A 279 -7.95 12.92 -17.57
C TYR A 279 -8.60 11.65 -18.09
N TRP A 280 -9.52 11.02 -17.35
CA TRP A 280 -10.10 9.72 -17.74
C TRP A 280 -11.29 9.84 -18.72
N GLY A 281 -11.62 11.04 -19.20
CA GLY A 281 -12.69 11.28 -20.17
C GLY A 281 -14.07 10.94 -19.63
N GLU A 282 -14.88 10.22 -20.40
CA GLU A 282 -16.24 9.82 -20.02
C GLU A 282 -16.30 8.94 -18.78
N TYR A 283 -15.19 8.24 -18.45
CA TYR A 283 -15.08 7.33 -17.32
C TYR A 283 -14.35 7.98 -16.13
N ASN A 284 -14.57 9.26 -15.91
CA ASN A 284 -13.86 10.03 -14.89
C ASN A 284 -14.25 9.68 -13.43
N MET A 285 -15.11 8.70 -13.22
CA MET A 285 -15.56 8.23 -11.90
C MET A 285 -15.13 6.79 -11.64
N VAL A 286 -15.02 6.44 -10.37
CA VAL A 286 -14.76 5.07 -9.92
C VAL A 286 -16.00 4.55 -9.20
N ALA A 287 -16.59 3.48 -9.75
CA ALA A 287 -17.75 2.86 -9.14
C ALA A 287 -17.41 2.15 -7.83
N ARG A 288 -18.38 2.06 -6.92
CA ARG A 288 -18.23 1.47 -5.58
C ARG A 288 -17.70 0.03 -5.60
N ASP A 289 -18.12 -0.78 -6.54
CA ASP A 289 -17.71 -2.17 -6.72
C ASP A 289 -16.25 -2.33 -7.19
N LYS A 290 -15.65 -1.26 -7.71
CA LYS A 290 -14.24 -1.19 -8.10
C LYS A 290 -13.32 -0.81 -6.93
N MET A 291 -13.86 -0.33 -5.83
CA MET A 291 -13.10 0.03 -4.63
C MET A 291 -12.63 -1.24 -3.91
N VAL A 292 -11.31 -1.40 -3.74
CA VAL A 292 -10.69 -2.64 -3.25
C VAL A 292 -10.28 -2.55 -1.79
N ALA A 293 -9.55 -1.49 -1.42
CA ALA A 293 -9.03 -1.35 -0.07
C ALA A 293 -8.68 0.10 0.25
N LYS A 294 -8.85 0.50 1.52
CA LYS A 294 -8.28 1.74 2.07
C LYS A 294 -6.83 1.49 2.46
N VAL A 295 -5.92 2.34 2.03
CA VAL A 295 -4.51 2.32 2.44
C VAL A 295 -4.39 2.95 3.83
N TYR A 296 -3.62 2.31 4.72
CA TYR A 296 -3.40 2.78 6.09
C TYR A 296 -1.96 3.02 6.42
N PHE A 297 -1.04 2.24 5.83
CA PHE A 297 0.33 2.20 6.29
C PHE A 297 1.34 1.92 5.16
N LYS A 298 2.43 2.70 5.14
CA LYS A 298 3.62 2.44 4.32
C LYS A 298 4.60 1.63 5.15
N TYR A 299 5.01 0.46 4.68
CA TYR A 299 5.98 -0.37 5.40
C TYR A 299 7.33 -0.48 4.72
N TRP A 300 7.46 0.06 3.50
CA TRP A 300 8.70 0.15 2.76
C TRP A 300 8.73 1.43 1.91
N PRO A 301 9.89 2.12 1.78
CA PRO A 301 11.17 1.85 2.47
C PRO A 301 11.08 2.10 3.98
N LEU A 302 11.97 1.47 4.77
CA LEU A 302 11.97 1.61 6.23
C LEU A 302 12.22 3.05 6.69
N THR A 303 12.89 3.86 5.84
CA THR A 303 13.17 5.28 6.09
C THR A 303 11.92 6.17 5.97
N ASP A 304 10.85 5.69 5.31
CA ASP A 304 9.57 6.39 5.10
C ASP A 304 8.40 5.55 5.63
N MET A 305 8.66 4.69 6.62
CA MET A 305 7.63 3.85 7.23
C MET A 305 6.69 4.67 8.11
N GLY A 306 5.38 4.56 7.89
CA GLY A 306 4.40 5.31 8.66
C GLY A 306 2.96 5.15 8.18
N SER A 307 2.04 5.74 8.93
CA SER A 307 0.63 5.86 8.52
C SER A 307 0.50 6.80 7.33
N VAL A 308 -0.47 6.55 6.47
CA VAL A 308 -0.91 7.47 5.41
C VAL A 308 -2.30 7.98 5.77
N ASN A 309 -2.42 9.28 5.88
CA ASN A 309 -3.65 9.98 6.22
C ASN A 309 -4.01 10.99 5.13
#